data_4cac444ccfa0f9ec7e7ace5c59593d87
#
_entry.id   4cac444ccfa0f9ec7e7ace5c59593d87
#
_cell.length_a   1.000
_cell.length_b   1.000
_cell.length_c   1.000
_cell.angle_alpha   90.00
_cell.angle_beta   90.00
_cell.angle_gamma   90.00
#
_symmetry.space_group_name_H-M   'P 1'
#
loop_
_entity.id
_entity.type
_entity.pdbx_description
1 polymer ?
#
loop_
_entity_poly.entity_id
_entity_poly.type
_entity_poly.pdbx_seq_one_letter_code
_entity_poly.pdbx_strand_id
1 'polypeptide(L)'
;KAGSELSDSVQDTMKEALNSVSEVVRLVDTISHGVTEQLQGISQINHAITHLDGITQQNAAVVEEIAAASSSLADRAKVVSDSVQVFKL
;
A
#
# COMPACT_ATOMS: atom_id res chain seq x y z
N LYS A 1 43.93 -40.77 27.14
CA LYS A 1 44.06 -40.26 25.77
C LYS A 1 42.75 -40.31 25.01
N ALA A 2 42.00 -41.40 25.14
CA ALA A 2 40.67 -41.49 24.53
C ALA A 2 39.68 -40.47 25.16
N GLY A 3 39.80 -40.28 26.49
CA GLY A 3 39.00 -39.27 27.18
C GLY A 3 39.34 -37.85 26.78
N SER A 4 40.64 -37.59 26.51
CA SER A 4 41.09 -36.28 26.06
C SER A 4 40.59 -35.97 24.63
N GLU A 5 40.67 -36.95 23.75
CA GLU A 5 40.16 -36.81 22.36
C GLU A 5 38.64 -36.59 22.34
N LEU A 6 37.92 -37.33 23.18
CA LEU A 6 36.47 -37.17 23.32
C LEU A 6 36.12 -35.78 23.86
N SER A 7 36.87 -35.29 24.85
CA SER A 7 36.70 -33.99 25.43
C SER A 7 36.92 -32.90 24.39
N ASP A 8 37.98 -33.02 23.59
CA ASP A 8 38.25 -32.06 22.50
C ASP A 8 37.14 -32.05 21.43
N SER A 9 36.65 -33.27 21.09
CA SER A 9 35.56 -33.43 20.14
C SER A 9 34.26 -32.77 20.65
N VAL A 10 33.95 -32.94 21.92
CA VAL A 10 32.81 -32.33 22.58
C VAL A 10 32.95 -30.82 22.58
N GLN A 11 34.13 -30.28 22.87
CA GLN A 11 34.38 -28.83 22.84
C GLN A 11 34.20 -28.27 21.46
N ASP A 12 34.69 -28.96 20.42
CA ASP A 12 34.52 -28.53 19.04
C ASP A 12 33.04 -28.52 18.63
N THR A 13 32.30 -29.55 19.01
CA THR A 13 30.86 -29.64 18.75
C THR A 13 30.12 -28.52 19.47
N MET A 14 30.48 -28.19 20.69
CA MET A 14 29.89 -27.08 21.44
C MET A 14 30.19 -25.74 20.80
N LYS A 15 31.41 -25.54 20.28
CA LYS A 15 31.73 -24.31 19.52
C LYS A 15 30.91 -24.19 18.29
N GLU A 16 30.73 -25.26 17.53
CA GLU A 16 29.88 -25.25 16.34
C GLU A 16 28.43 -24.93 16.70
N ALA A 17 27.92 -25.51 17.79
CA ALA A 17 26.57 -25.25 18.27
C ALA A 17 26.40 -23.78 18.66
N LEU A 18 27.37 -23.21 19.36
CA LEU A 18 27.34 -21.80 19.74
C LEU A 18 27.39 -20.88 18.53
N ASN A 19 28.20 -21.22 17.53
CA ASN A 19 28.26 -20.47 16.30
C ASN A 19 26.92 -20.49 15.54
N SER A 20 26.29 -21.67 15.50
CA SER A 20 24.98 -21.84 14.87
C SER A 20 23.90 -21.05 15.58
N VAL A 21 23.91 -21.06 16.92
CA VAL A 21 22.98 -20.24 17.71
C VAL A 21 23.20 -18.76 17.46
N SER A 22 24.45 -18.31 17.38
CA SER A 22 24.80 -16.94 17.09
C SER A 22 24.27 -16.50 15.70
N GLU A 23 24.39 -17.39 14.70
CA GLU A 23 23.83 -17.13 13.37
C GLU A 23 22.30 -17.02 13.39
N VAL A 24 21.64 -17.91 14.14
CA VAL A 24 20.18 -17.86 14.29
C VAL A 24 19.75 -16.54 14.94
N VAL A 25 20.44 -16.12 15.99
CA VAL A 25 20.15 -14.85 16.65
C VAL A 25 20.27 -13.69 15.66
N ARG A 26 21.30 -13.69 14.83
CA ARG A 26 21.52 -12.66 13.82
C ARG A 26 20.41 -12.67 12.77
N LEU A 27 20.01 -13.87 12.33
CA LEU A 27 18.91 -14.03 11.37
C LEU A 27 17.59 -13.52 11.94
N VAL A 28 17.30 -13.86 13.20
CA VAL A 28 16.09 -13.38 13.89
C VAL A 28 16.09 -11.86 13.98
N ASP A 29 17.24 -11.27 14.29
CA ASP A 29 17.37 -9.81 14.34
C ASP A 29 17.10 -9.17 12.98
N THR A 30 17.66 -9.75 11.92
CA THR A 30 17.44 -9.29 10.54
C THR A 30 15.96 -9.41 10.17
N ILE A 31 15.30 -10.52 10.51
CA ILE A 31 13.88 -10.73 10.25
C ILE A 31 13.06 -9.70 11.02
N SER A 32 13.41 -9.44 12.28
CA SER A 32 12.73 -8.45 13.11
C SER A 32 12.78 -7.05 12.48
N HIS A 33 13.95 -6.65 11.99
CA HIS A 33 14.11 -5.39 11.28
C HIS A 33 13.27 -5.36 9.99
N GLY A 34 13.25 -6.45 9.24
CA GLY A 34 12.46 -6.58 8.03
C GLY A 34 10.96 -6.48 8.31
N VAL A 35 10.49 -7.10 9.39
CA VAL A 35 9.09 -7.01 9.81
C VAL A 35 8.72 -5.56 10.16
N THR A 36 9.60 -4.85 10.88
CA THR A 36 9.38 -3.45 11.24
C THR A 36 9.27 -2.59 9.99
N GLU A 37 10.15 -2.79 9.01
CA GLU A 37 10.10 -2.07 7.73
C GLU A 37 8.81 -2.38 6.97
N GLN A 38 8.37 -3.65 6.97
CA GLN A 38 7.12 -4.05 6.35
C GLN A 38 5.92 -3.37 7.01
N LEU A 39 5.90 -3.27 8.33
CA LEU A 39 4.83 -2.60 9.06
C LEU A 39 4.78 -1.12 8.71
N GLN A 40 5.93 -0.47 8.58
CA GLN A 40 6.00 0.92 8.12
C GLN A 40 5.46 1.05 6.69
N GLY A 41 5.82 0.12 5.81
CA GLY A 41 5.32 0.10 4.44
C GLY A 41 3.80 -0.08 4.39
N ILE A 42 3.26 -0.98 5.21
CA ILE A 42 1.81 -1.21 5.30
C ILE A 42 1.11 0.06 5.80
N SER A 43 1.68 0.75 6.79
CA SER A 43 1.15 2.02 7.27
C SER A 43 1.09 3.06 6.16
N GLN A 44 2.14 3.16 5.34
CA GLN A 44 2.16 4.07 4.18
C GLN A 44 1.09 3.69 3.15
N ILE A 45 0.91 2.39 2.90
CA ILE A 45 -0.13 1.90 1.99
C ILE A 45 -1.51 2.27 2.52
N ASN A 46 -1.76 2.12 3.82
CA ASN A 46 -3.03 2.50 4.43
C ASN A 46 -3.29 3.99 4.28
N HIS A 47 -2.28 4.84 4.45
CA HIS A 47 -2.42 6.28 4.21
C HIS A 47 -2.74 6.57 2.75
N ALA A 48 -2.09 5.88 1.82
CA ALA A 48 -2.36 6.03 0.39
C ALA A 48 -3.79 5.61 0.04
N ILE A 49 -4.28 4.52 0.62
CA ILE A 49 -5.64 4.03 0.40
C ILE A 49 -6.66 5.06 0.92
N THR A 50 -6.42 5.63 2.09
CA THR A 50 -7.29 6.68 2.64
C THR A 50 -7.30 7.90 1.73
N HIS A 51 -6.14 8.28 1.19
CA HIS A 51 -6.04 9.39 0.24
C HIS A 51 -6.80 9.09 -1.05
N LEU A 52 -6.67 7.86 -1.58
CA LEU A 52 -7.41 7.42 -2.76
C LEU A 52 -8.91 7.42 -2.53
N ASP A 53 -9.36 7.04 -1.34
CA ASP A 53 -10.79 7.09 -1.00
C ASP A 53 -11.30 8.53 -1.07
N GLY A 54 -10.53 9.47 -0.53
CA GLY A 54 -10.86 10.90 -0.62
C GLY A 54 -10.93 11.38 -2.08
N ILE A 55 -9.99 10.98 -2.93
CA ILE A 55 -9.99 11.32 -4.35
C ILE A 55 -11.21 10.71 -5.03
N THR A 56 -11.55 9.48 -4.72
CA THR A 56 -12.71 8.79 -5.28
C THR A 56 -13.99 9.55 -4.93
N GLN A 57 -14.13 10.00 -3.69
CA GLN A 57 -15.29 10.79 -3.26
C GLN A 57 -15.34 12.13 -3.99
N GLN A 58 -14.20 12.81 -4.15
CA GLN A 58 -14.12 14.05 -4.93
C GLN A 58 -14.50 13.81 -6.39
N ASN A 59 -14.02 12.72 -6.98
CA ASN A 59 -14.34 12.37 -8.37
C ASN A 59 -15.84 12.13 -8.54
N ALA A 60 -16.47 11.46 -7.58
CA ALA A 60 -17.92 11.25 -7.60
C ALA A 60 -18.68 12.58 -7.56
N ALA A 61 -18.23 13.52 -6.73
CA ALA A 61 -18.82 14.86 -6.65
C ALA A 61 -18.63 15.62 -7.97
N VAL A 62 -17.47 15.55 -8.58
CA VAL A 62 -17.18 16.18 -9.88
C VAL A 62 -18.07 15.57 -10.96
N VAL A 63 -18.26 14.25 -10.98
CA VAL A 63 -19.14 13.59 -11.94
C VAL A 63 -20.58 14.10 -11.78
N GLU A 64 -21.07 14.25 -10.55
CA GLU A 64 -22.38 14.82 -10.30
C GLU A 64 -22.49 16.27 -10.81
N GLU A 65 -21.46 17.07 -10.58
CA GLU A 65 -21.41 18.45 -11.10
C GLU A 65 -21.43 18.48 -12.63
N ILE A 66 -20.67 17.60 -13.26
CA ILE A 66 -20.64 17.48 -14.72
C ILE A 66 -22.02 17.06 -15.23
N ALA A 67 -22.67 16.12 -14.59
CA ALA A 67 -24.01 15.67 -14.96
C ALA A 67 -25.03 16.83 -14.86
N ALA A 68 -24.97 17.61 -13.79
CA ALA A 68 -25.83 18.77 -13.59
C ALA A 68 -25.55 19.87 -14.65
N ALA A 69 -24.28 20.12 -14.93
CA ALA A 69 -23.89 21.10 -15.96
C ALA A 69 -24.33 20.64 -17.34
N SER A 70 -24.22 19.34 -17.64
CA SER A 70 -24.65 18.78 -18.91
C SER A 70 -26.16 18.90 -19.08
N SER A 71 -26.93 18.64 -18.04
CA SER A 71 -28.39 18.81 -18.05
C SER A 71 -28.77 20.28 -18.28
N SER A 72 -28.08 21.20 -17.61
CA SER A 72 -28.29 22.62 -17.77
C SER A 72 -27.98 23.09 -19.20
N LEU A 73 -26.89 22.57 -19.79
CA LEU A 73 -26.52 22.85 -21.17
C LEU A 73 -27.57 22.34 -22.15
N ALA A 74 -28.10 21.13 -21.91
CA ALA A 74 -29.14 20.55 -22.74
C ALA A 74 -30.41 21.42 -22.71
N ASP A 75 -30.80 21.91 -21.54
CA ASP A 75 -31.94 22.79 -21.37
C ASP A 75 -31.73 24.13 -22.11
N ARG A 76 -30.52 24.70 -21.99
CA ARG A 76 -30.18 25.96 -22.71
C ARG A 76 -30.19 25.75 -24.22
N ALA A 77 -29.66 24.63 -24.68
CA ALA A 77 -29.63 24.29 -26.09
C ALA A 77 -31.07 24.18 -26.64
N LYS A 78 -31.97 23.58 -25.86
CA LYS A 78 -33.39 23.49 -26.23
C LYS A 78 -34.02 24.85 -26.30
N VAL A 79 -33.75 25.74 -25.34
CA VAL A 79 -34.28 27.13 -25.36
C VAL A 79 -33.78 27.88 -26.59
N VAL A 80 -32.51 27.76 -26.93
CA VAL A 80 -31.92 28.37 -28.10
C VAL A 80 -32.57 27.84 -29.38
N SER A 81 -32.74 26.51 -29.47
CA SER A 81 -33.40 25.88 -30.62
C SER A 81 -34.82 26.35 -30.80
N ASP A 82 -35.59 26.43 -29.72
CA ASP A 82 -36.97 26.94 -29.77
C ASP A 82 -37.00 28.39 -30.18
N SER A 83 -36.09 29.23 -29.70
CA SER A 83 -35.97 30.64 -30.08
C SER A 83 -35.66 30.81 -31.56
N VAL A 84 -34.78 29.97 -32.08
CA VAL A 84 -34.40 29.96 -33.50
C VAL A 84 -35.62 29.59 -34.36
N GLN A 85 -36.39 28.58 -33.93
CA GLN A 85 -37.59 28.14 -34.65
C GLN A 85 -38.63 29.26 -34.70
N VAL A 86 -38.85 29.95 -33.59
CA VAL A 86 -39.77 31.11 -33.54
C VAL A 86 -39.27 32.22 -34.46
N PHE A 87 -37.98 32.45 -34.52
CA PHE A 87 -37.37 33.45 -35.36
C PHE A 87 -37.49 33.13 -36.85
N LYS A 88 -37.55 31.87 -37.19
CA LYS A 88 -37.68 31.41 -38.56
C LYS A 88 -39.09 31.60 -39.13
N LEU A 89 -40.05 31.60 -38.27
CA LEU A 89 -41.44 31.84 -38.63
C LEU A 89 -41.72 33.33 -38.83
#